data_a51e077fad61c374d1dde1a2c9d685a0
#
_entry.id   a51e077fad61c374d1dde1a2c9d685a0
#
_cell.length_a   1.000
_cell.length_b   1.000
_cell.length_c   1.000
_cell.angle_alpha   90.00
_cell.angle_beta   90.00
_cell.angle_gamma   90.00
#
_symmetry.space_group_name_H-M   'P 1'
#
loop_
_entity.id
_entity.type
_entity.pdbx_description
1 polymer ?
#
loop_
_entity_poly.entity_id
_entity_poly.type
_entity_poly.pdbx_seq_one_letter_code
_entity_poly.pdbx_strand_id
1 'polypeptide(L)'
;VTMNKPGQFIQDKDGDWAYIKENGQLATGLQIINHQKYYFDPTGKQAKGKRLLLDGKYYFFDNDTGAMFVNKFHETGDYFSKKYTYFGEDGSQIFGWATIEGKRVYFKEDGYQVRNDRHKIGGFDYFFKKDGSMLANDIDGNYKYYYADKDGHLQFGWVNHDNETYYISPPWGAEDRTYLQNINGKTYLLGPKGRLLRNTATD
;
A
#
# COMPACT_ATOMS: atom_id res chain seq x y z
N VAL A 1 -44.37 24.03 7.80
CA VAL A 1 -43.52 22.89 8.17
C VAL A 1 -43.20 22.15 6.87
N THR A 2 -41.98 22.33 6.38
CA THR A 2 -41.48 21.56 5.20
C THR A 2 -41.34 20.13 5.66
N MET A 3 -42.25 19.25 5.30
CA MET A 3 -42.12 17.83 5.52
C MET A 3 -40.98 17.31 4.65
N ASN A 4 -39.92 16.80 5.24
CA ASN A 4 -38.84 16.15 4.52
C ASN A 4 -39.40 14.93 3.82
N LYS A 5 -39.20 14.88 2.50
CA LYS A 5 -39.66 13.74 1.68
C LYS A 5 -38.88 12.48 2.01
N PRO A 6 -39.55 11.32 2.08
CA PRO A 6 -38.85 10.04 2.18
C PRO A 6 -37.85 9.80 1.01
N GLY A 7 -36.85 8.99 1.26
CA GLY A 7 -35.88 8.61 0.24
C GLY A 7 -34.87 9.69 -0.11
N GLN A 8 -34.45 10.54 0.85
CA GLN A 8 -33.48 11.60 0.58
C GLN A 8 -32.54 11.89 1.73
N PHE A 9 -31.35 12.38 1.37
CA PHE A 9 -30.42 12.97 2.32
C PHE A 9 -30.90 14.34 2.75
N ILE A 10 -30.73 14.63 4.05
CA ILE A 10 -31.04 15.93 4.64
C ILE A 10 -29.84 16.42 5.46
N GLN A 11 -29.68 17.71 5.56
CA GLN A 11 -28.67 18.35 6.42
C GLN A 11 -29.35 19.18 7.50
N ASP A 12 -28.89 19.03 8.72
CA ASP A 12 -29.41 19.84 9.84
C ASP A 12 -28.69 21.21 9.91
N LYS A 13 -29.10 22.01 10.89
CA LYS A 13 -28.54 23.34 11.12
C LYS A 13 -27.06 23.36 11.50
N ASP A 14 -26.54 22.25 12.02
CA ASP A 14 -25.15 22.10 12.45
C ASP A 14 -24.28 21.57 11.34
N GLY A 15 -24.87 21.29 10.17
CA GLY A 15 -24.17 20.75 8.98
C GLY A 15 -24.08 19.24 8.95
N ASP A 16 -24.68 18.55 9.90
CA ASP A 16 -24.68 17.09 9.94
C ASP A 16 -25.71 16.51 8.97
N TRP A 17 -25.31 15.41 8.31
CA TRP A 17 -26.15 14.75 7.33
C TRP A 17 -26.88 13.54 7.93
N ALA A 18 -28.11 13.30 7.46
CA ALA A 18 -28.92 12.15 7.75
C ALA A 18 -29.64 11.68 6.49
N TYR A 19 -30.27 10.52 6.55
CA TYR A 19 -31.09 10.00 5.46
C TYR A 19 -32.46 9.59 5.97
N ILE A 20 -33.49 10.05 5.31
CA ILE A 20 -34.88 9.64 5.59
C ILE A 20 -35.23 8.48 4.66
N LYS A 21 -35.50 7.32 5.25
CA LYS A 21 -35.91 6.13 4.51
C LYS A 21 -37.30 6.31 3.91
N GLU A 22 -37.66 5.44 2.96
CA GLU A 22 -38.97 5.45 2.31
C GLU A 22 -40.15 5.37 3.31
N ASN A 23 -39.94 4.71 4.45
CA ASN A 23 -40.94 4.61 5.50
C ASN A 23 -41.02 5.85 6.43
N GLY A 24 -40.27 6.91 6.12
CA GLY A 24 -40.25 8.16 6.90
C GLY A 24 -39.30 8.14 8.11
N GLN A 25 -38.67 7.03 8.43
CA GLN A 25 -37.77 6.93 9.57
C GLN A 25 -36.35 7.37 9.19
N LEU A 26 -35.60 7.89 10.15
CA LEU A 26 -34.16 8.13 9.98
C LEU A 26 -33.40 6.80 9.80
N ALA A 27 -32.49 6.79 8.86
CA ALA A 27 -31.56 5.67 8.70
C ALA A 27 -30.61 5.61 9.90
N THR A 28 -30.33 4.40 10.38
CA THR A 28 -29.29 4.10 11.37
C THR A 28 -28.55 2.84 10.95
N GLY A 29 -27.28 2.71 11.38
CA GLY A 29 -26.44 1.60 10.99
C GLY A 29 -26.03 1.65 9.54
N LEU A 30 -25.60 0.50 9.02
CA LEU A 30 -25.16 0.37 7.63
C LEU A 30 -26.38 0.27 6.70
N GLN A 31 -26.43 1.14 5.69
CA GLN A 31 -27.53 1.21 4.73
C GLN A 31 -27.02 1.18 3.29
N ILE A 32 -27.76 0.52 2.40
CA ILE A 32 -27.49 0.53 0.96
C ILE A 32 -28.46 1.54 0.33
N ILE A 33 -27.90 2.57 -0.31
CA ILE A 33 -28.66 3.62 -0.96
C ILE A 33 -28.05 3.84 -2.35
N ASN A 34 -28.82 3.63 -3.42
CA ASN A 34 -28.36 3.75 -4.81
C ASN A 34 -27.07 2.94 -5.08
N HIS A 35 -27.06 1.67 -4.67
CA HIS A 35 -25.96 0.71 -4.85
C HIS A 35 -24.66 1.03 -4.09
N GLN A 36 -24.67 2.03 -3.20
CA GLN A 36 -23.55 2.37 -2.32
C GLN A 36 -23.92 2.16 -0.86
N LYS A 37 -22.94 1.85 -0.03
CA LYS A 37 -23.11 1.66 1.41
C LYS A 37 -22.75 2.95 2.14
N TYR A 38 -23.59 3.28 3.14
CA TYR A 38 -23.40 4.42 4.02
C TYR A 38 -23.61 3.98 5.46
N TYR A 39 -23.00 4.67 6.40
CA TYR A 39 -23.22 4.40 7.80
C TYR A 39 -23.80 5.63 8.51
N PHE A 40 -24.81 5.37 9.32
CA PHE A 40 -25.45 6.36 10.19
C PHE A 40 -25.35 5.88 11.62
N ASP A 41 -24.93 6.75 12.53
CA ASP A 41 -24.85 6.41 13.94
C ASP A 41 -26.26 6.19 14.55
N PRO A 42 -26.38 5.76 15.84
CA PRO A 42 -27.67 5.53 16.45
C PRO A 42 -28.57 6.77 16.53
N THR A 43 -28.00 7.98 16.38
CA THR A 43 -28.80 9.24 16.35
C THR A 43 -29.24 9.60 14.92
N GLY A 44 -28.81 8.85 13.93
CA GLY A 44 -29.08 9.12 12.51
C GLY A 44 -28.03 9.98 11.80
N LYS A 45 -26.94 10.36 12.48
CA LYS A 45 -25.88 11.18 11.88
C LYS A 45 -25.01 10.33 10.97
N GLN A 46 -24.84 10.81 9.72
CA GLN A 46 -24.04 10.13 8.70
C GLN A 46 -22.55 10.22 9.00
N ALA A 47 -21.83 9.10 8.85
CA ALA A 47 -20.38 9.09 8.87
C ALA A 47 -19.81 9.63 7.56
N LYS A 48 -18.96 10.63 7.63
CA LYS A 48 -18.20 11.21 6.52
C LYS A 48 -16.75 11.45 6.95
N GLY A 49 -15.80 11.10 6.09
CA GLY A 49 -14.37 11.29 6.36
C GLY A 49 -13.90 10.52 7.60
N LYS A 50 -14.51 9.38 7.88
CA LYS A 50 -14.26 8.60 9.10
C LYS A 50 -13.94 7.15 8.79
N ARG A 51 -12.96 6.63 9.51
CA ARG A 51 -12.68 5.20 9.62
C ARG A 51 -13.42 4.67 10.85
N LEU A 52 -14.27 3.68 10.65
CA LEU A 52 -15.07 3.08 11.71
C LEU A 52 -14.77 1.60 11.87
N LEU A 53 -14.77 1.13 13.11
CA LEU A 53 -14.70 -0.29 13.45
C LEU A 53 -16.13 -0.83 13.59
N LEU A 54 -16.53 -1.70 12.70
CA LEU A 54 -17.85 -2.32 12.68
C LEU A 54 -17.68 -3.84 12.62
N ASP A 55 -18.20 -4.54 13.61
CA ASP A 55 -18.12 -6.02 13.71
C ASP A 55 -16.68 -6.56 13.52
N GLY A 56 -15.70 -5.90 14.14
CA GLY A 56 -14.30 -6.31 14.12
C GLY A 56 -13.53 -5.98 12.84
N LYS A 57 -14.12 -5.28 11.90
CA LYS A 57 -13.49 -4.83 10.66
C LYS A 57 -13.54 -3.31 10.55
N TYR A 58 -12.51 -2.74 9.92
CA TYR A 58 -12.44 -1.30 9.67
C TYR A 58 -12.98 -0.97 8.29
N TYR A 59 -13.76 0.12 8.21
CA TYR A 59 -14.33 0.67 6.97
C TYR A 59 -14.07 2.17 6.93
N PHE A 60 -13.90 2.72 5.74
CA PHE A 60 -13.76 4.15 5.56
C PHE A 60 -14.91 4.70 4.75
N PHE A 61 -15.47 5.81 5.20
CA PHE A 61 -16.58 6.52 4.55
C PHE A 61 -16.07 7.84 3.98
N ASP A 62 -16.32 8.05 2.71
CA ASP A 62 -15.80 9.17 1.93
C ASP A 62 -16.07 10.52 2.60
N ASN A 63 -15.09 11.43 2.51
CA ASN A 63 -15.16 12.73 3.16
C ASN A 63 -16.29 13.62 2.62
N ASP A 64 -16.56 13.54 1.34
CA ASP A 64 -17.54 14.38 0.66
C ASP A 64 -18.91 13.71 0.57
N THR A 65 -18.96 12.48 0.15
CA THR A 65 -20.21 11.74 -0.10
C THR A 65 -20.66 10.89 1.07
N GLY A 66 -19.73 10.43 1.93
CA GLY A 66 -19.99 9.43 2.95
C GLY A 66 -20.12 8.00 2.42
N ALA A 67 -19.95 7.78 1.12
CA ALA A 67 -19.98 6.42 0.56
C ALA A 67 -18.82 5.58 1.07
N MET A 68 -19.08 4.31 1.41
CA MET A 68 -18.06 3.39 1.86
C MET A 68 -17.03 3.16 0.75
N PHE A 69 -15.74 3.19 1.10
CA PHE A 69 -14.67 2.80 0.18
C PHE A 69 -14.74 1.31 -0.14
N VAL A 70 -14.70 0.98 -1.41
CA VAL A 70 -14.68 -0.39 -1.94
C VAL A 70 -13.63 -0.45 -3.05
N ASN A 71 -12.73 -1.41 -2.96
CA ASN A 71 -11.60 -1.56 -3.90
C ASN A 71 -10.86 -0.24 -4.12
N LYS A 72 -10.53 0.44 -3.04
CA LYS A 72 -10.02 1.81 -3.10
C LYS A 72 -8.93 2.06 -2.06
N PHE A 73 -7.89 2.77 -2.50
CA PHE A 73 -6.86 3.32 -1.61
C PHE A 73 -7.38 4.58 -0.89
N HIS A 74 -7.00 4.70 0.36
CA HIS A 74 -7.09 5.93 1.12
C HIS A 74 -5.68 6.48 1.34
N GLU A 75 -5.40 7.61 0.70
CA GLU A 75 -4.12 8.31 0.81
C GLU A 75 -4.20 9.32 1.94
N THR A 76 -3.21 9.27 2.84
CA THR A 76 -3.05 10.21 3.96
C THR A 76 -1.60 10.70 4.04
N GLY A 77 -1.31 11.58 4.99
CA GLY A 77 0.01 12.17 5.15
C GLY A 77 0.17 13.47 4.36
N ASP A 78 1.39 13.98 4.35
CA ASP A 78 1.73 15.21 3.64
C ASP A 78 2.40 14.92 2.28
N TYR A 79 2.83 15.98 1.60
CA TYR A 79 3.47 15.88 0.29
C TYR A 79 4.74 15.00 0.32
N PHE A 80 5.48 14.99 1.43
CA PHE A 80 6.76 14.28 1.54
C PHE A 80 6.63 12.88 2.16
N SER A 81 5.53 12.61 2.86
CA SER A 81 5.32 11.35 3.61
C SER A 81 3.90 10.82 3.41
N LYS A 82 3.57 10.50 2.18
CA LYS A 82 2.29 9.88 1.84
C LYS A 82 2.19 8.47 2.40
N LYS A 83 1.03 8.14 2.95
CA LYS A 83 0.71 6.83 3.49
C LYS A 83 -0.57 6.31 2.84
N TYR A 84 -0.63 5.01 2.63
CA TYR A 84 -1.73 4.38 1.89
C TYR A 84 -2.30 3.22 2.69
N THR A 85 -3.62 3.24 2.89
CA THR A 85 -4.39 2.08 3.33
C THR A 85 -5.32 1.65 2.19
N TYR A 86 -5.82 0.43 2.23
CA TYR A 86 -6.68 -0.09 1.17
C TYR A 86 -7.89 -0.79 1.77
N PHE A 87 -9.03 -0.53 1.17
CA PHE A 87 -10.31 -1.14 1.52
C PHE A 87 -10.73 -2.04 0.35
N GLY A 88 -10.95 -3.31 0.65
CA GLY A 88 -11.12 -4.34 -0.37
C GLY A 88 -12.53 -4.44 -0.96
N GLU A 89 -12.83 -5.57 -1.53
CA GLU A 89 -14.08 -5.82 -2.24
C GLU A 89 -15.33 -5.70 -1.36
N ASP A 90 -15.24 -6.13 -0.10
CA ASP A 90 -16.33 -5.99 0.88
C ASP A 90 -16.31 -4.64 1.63
N GLY A 91 -15.37 -3.76 1.29
CA GLY A 91 -15.14 -2.48 1.95
C GLY A 91 -14.25 -2.57 3.18
N SER A 92 -13.93 -3.76 3.70
CA SER A 92 -13.09 -3.87 4.87
C SER A 92 -11.63 -3.57 4.56
N GLN A 93 -10.95 -2.94 5.52
CA GLN A 93 -9.53 -2.60 5.41
C GLN A 93 -8.68 -3.85 5.31
N ILE A 94 -7.70 -3.83 4.39
CA ILE A 94 -6.75 -4.93 4.16
C ILE A 94 -5.53 -4.75 5.06
N PHE A 95 -5.09 -5.86 5.67
CA PHE A 95 -3.85 -6.01 6.41
C PHE A 95 -3.08 -7.22 5.88
N GLY A 96 -1.76 -7.18 5.97
CA GLY A 96 -0.92 -8.28 5.49
C GLY A 96 -0.80 -8.31 3.97
N TRP A 97 -0.56 -9.52 3.45
CA TRP A 97 -0.40 -9.74 2.01
C TRP A 97 -1.71 -9.60 1.26
N ALA A 98 -1.64 -8.98 0.09
CA ALA A 98 -2.78 -8.89 -0.83
C ALA A 98 -2.29 -8.88 -2.28
N THR A 99 -3.21 -9.10 -3.21
CA THR A 99 -2.99 -8.90 -4.64
C THR A 99 -3.99 -7.85 -5.11
N ILE A 100 -3.47 -6.72 -5.61
CA ILE A 100 -4.28 -5.61 -6.10
C ILE A 100 -3.87 -5.36 -7.54
N GLU A 101 -4.83 -5.44 -8.46
CA GLU A 101 -4.59 -5.26 -9.91
C GLU A 101 -3.43 -6.13 -10.42
N GLY A 102 -3.38 -7.38 -9.95
CA GLY A 102 -2.34 -8.34 -10.33
C GLY A 102 -0.99 -8.13 -9.66
N LYS A 103 -0.83 -7.13 -8.80
CA LYS A 103 0.41 -6.83 -8.08
C LYS A 103 0.37 -7.37 -6.67
N ARG A 104 1.42 -8.06 -6.26
CA ARG A 104 1.59 -8.52 -4.89
C ARG A 104 2.04 -7.36 -4.02
N VAL A 105 1.30 -7.07 -2.95
CA VAL A 105 1.51 -5.93 -2.06
C VAL A 105 1.43 -6.37 -0.60
N TYR A 106 1.91 -5.51 0.32
CA TYR A 106 1.86 -5.80 1.74
C TYR A 106 1.45 -4.57 2.54
N PHE A 107 0.50 -4.78 3.45
CA PHE A 107 0.05 -3.78 4.41
C PHE A 107 0.50 -4.21 5.82
N LYS A 108 1.18 -3.31 6.51
CA LYS A 108 1.69 -3.56 7.87
C LYS A 108 0.53 -3.69 8.89
N GLU A 109 0.88 -4.04 10.14
CA GLU A 109 -0.11 -4.16 11.22
C GLU A 109 -0.87 -2.86 11.49
N ASP A 110 -0.25 -1.70 11.21
CA ASP A 110 -0.89 -0.39 11.31
C ASP A 110 -1.79 -0.06 10.10
N GLY A 111 -1.86 -0.94 9.11
CA GLY A 111 -2.65 -0.80 7.90
C GLY A 111 -1.94 -0.08 6.76
N TYR A 112 -0.78 0.52 6.99
CA TYR A 112 -0.08 1.25 5.94
C TYR A 112 0.69 0.31 5.01
N GLN A 113 0.54 0.54 3.70
CA GLN A 113 1.23 -0.21 2.66
C GLN A 113 2.73 0.07 2.69
N VAL A 114 3.54 -0.99 2.53
CA VAL A 114 4.97 -0.84 2.31
C VAL A 114 5.21 -0.37 0.88
N ARG A 115 5.84 0.78 0.72
CA ARG A 115 6.21 1.34 -0.59
C ARG A 115 7.62 1.89 -0.56
N ASN A 116 8.36 1.64 -1.64
CA ASN A 116 9.72 2.14 -1.83
C ASN A 116 10.63 1.82 -0.65
N ASP A 117 10.49 0.61 -0.10
CA ASP A 117 11.18 0.23 1.12
C ASP A 117 11.40 -1.28 1.19
N ARG A 118 12.41 -1.64 1.96
CA ARG A 118 12.71 -3.01 2.37
C ARG A 118 11.92 -3.34 3.63
N HIS A 119 11.35 -4.55 3.69
CA HIS A 119 10.57 -4.98 4.85
C HIS A 119 10.73 -6.47 5.09
N LYS A 120 10.91 -6.86 6.36
CA LYS A 120 11.00 -8.27 6.75
C LYS A 120 9.62 -8.81 7.10
N ILE A 121 9.26 -9.95 6.47
CA ILE A 121 7.97 -10.61 6.66
C ILE A 121 8.21 -12.11 6.75
N GLY A 122 7.77 -12.73 7.85
CA GLY A 122 7.89 -14.18 8.01
C GLY A 122 9.33 -14.71 7.96
N GLY A 123 10.30 -13.92 8.39
CA GLY A 123 11.71 -14.30 8.37
C GLY A 123 12.44 -14.03 7.06
N PHE A 124 11.76 -13.58 6.02
CA PHE A 124 12.36 -13.18 4.74
C PHE A 124 12.34 -11.69 4.55
N ASP A 125 13.37 -11.16 3.89
CA ASP A 125 13.42 -9.77 3.48
C ASP A 125 12.84 -9.59 2.08
N TYR A 126 12.02 -8.56 1.90
CA TYR A 126 11.39 -8.14 0.64
C TYR A 126 11.71 -6.69 0.36
N PHE A 127 11.65 -6.31 -0.90
CA PHE A 127 11.61 -4.90 -1.32
C PHE A 127 10.32 -4.62 -2.06
N PHE A 128 9.64 -3.52 -1.69
CA PHE A 128 8.43 -3.06 -2.36
C PHE A 128 8.75 -1.80 -3.13
N LYS A 129 8.40 -1.78 -4.41
CA LYS A 129 8.68 -0.66 -5.31
C LYS A 129 7.84 0.57 -4.95
N LYS A 130 8.05 1.68 -5.65
CA LYS A 130 7.35 2.95 -5.41
C LYS A 130 5.82 2.83 -5.48
N ASP A 131 5.32 1.95 -6.32
CA ASP A 131 3.88 1.69 -6.46
C ASP A 131 3.34 0.67 -5.43
N GLY A 132 4.19 0.16 -4.55
CA GLY A 132 3.86 -0.86 -3.55
C GLY A 132 3.99 -2.29 -4.04
N SER A 133 4.29 -2.53 -5.31
CA SER A 133 4.42 -3.90 -5.82
C SER A 133 5.71 -4.57 -5.30
N MET A 134 5.59 -5.84 -4.92
CA MET A 134 6.73 -6.64 -4.48
C MET A 134 7.73 -6.81 -5.61
N LEU A 135 9.01 -6.54 -5.34
CA LEU A 135 10.10 -6.88 -6.25
C LEU A 135 10.24 -8.40 -6.33
N ALA A 136 10.29 -8.94 -7.53
CA ALA A 136 10.49 -10.36 -7.77
C ALA A 136 11.25 -10.59 -9.08
N ASN A 137 12.21 -11.50 -9.04
CA ASN A 137 13.04 -11.88 -10.19
C ASN A 137 13.64 -10.67 -10.92
N ASP A 138 14.12 -9.70 -10.17
CA ASP A 138 14.63 -8.43 -10.68
C ASP A 138 15.54 -7.73 -9.67
N ILE A 139 16.20 -6.66 -10.12
CA ILE A 139 17.02 -5.76 -9.31
C ILE A 139 16.34 -4.38 -9.29
N ASP A 140 16.07 -3.87 -8.10
CA ASP A 140 15.54 -2.53 -7.91
C ASP A 140 15.89 -2.02 -6.50
N GLY A 141 15.63 -0.77 -6.24
CA GLY A 141 15.91 -0.18 -4.94
C GLY A 141 15.53 1.29 -4.86
N ASN A 142 16.03 1.93 -3.81
CA ASN A 142 15.92 3.38 -3.62
C ASN A 142 17.32 3.99 -3.42
N TYR A 143 17.85 3.99 -2.21
CA TYR A 143 19.23 4.39 -1.92
C TYR A 143 20.22 3.24 -2.09
N LYS A 144 19.75 2.02 -1.90
CA LYS A 144 20.47 0.77 -2.14
C LYS A 144 19.66 -0.11 -3.07
N TYR A 145 20.34 -0.94 -3.84
CA TYR A 145 19.73 -1.85 -4.81
C TYR A 145 19.80 -3.27 -4.31
N TYR A 146 18.72 -4.00 -4.53
CA TYR A 146 18.53 -5.35 -4.06
C TYR A 146 18.15 -6.26 -5.22
N TYR A 147 18.57 -7.51 -5.14
CA TYR A 147 18.08 -8.58 -6.00
C TYR A 147 17.06 -9.41 -5.22
N ALA A 148 15.89 -9.60 -5.80
CA ALA A 148 14.88 -10.51 -5.29
C ALA A 148 14.73 -11.72 -6.21
N ASP A 149 14.63 -12.92 -5.64
CA ASP A 149 14.35 -14.12 -6.41
C ASP A 149 12.89 -14.15 -6.90
N LYS A 150 12.49 -15.24 -7.54
CA LYS A 150 11.13 -15.41 -8.08
C LYS A 150 10.02 -15.31 -7.04
N ASP A 151 10.33 -15.59 -5.77
CA ASP A 151 9.39 -15.53 -4.64
C ASP A 151 9.44 -14.18 -3.92
N GLY A 152 10.26 -13.25 -4.40
CA GLY A 152 10.46 -11.93 -3.80
C GLY A 152 11.46 -11.90 -2.66
N HIS A 153 12.09 -13.03 -2.31
CA HIS A 153 13.08 -13.06 -1.24
C HIS A 153 14.37 -12.38 -1.69
N LEU A 154 14.84 -11.41 -0.91
CA LEU A 154 16.10 -10.73 -1.19
C LEU A 154 17.28 -11.69 -1.03
N GLN A 155 18.15 -11.69 -2.02
CA GLN A 155 19.38 -12.48 -2.06
C GLN A 155 20.59 -11.55 -2.03
N PHE A 156 21.63 -11.94 -1.28
CA PHE A 156 22.85 -11.16 -1.13
C PHE A 156 24.05 -11.96 -1.64
N GLY A 157 25.15 -11.25 -1.89
CA GLY A 157 26.35 -11.82 -2.46
C GLY A 157 26.31 -11.82 -3.99
N TRP A 158 26.97 -12.80 -4.60
CA TRP A 158 27.01 -12.93 -6.04
C TRP A 158 25.70 -13.48 -6.59
N VAL A 159 25.11 -12.78 -7.55
CA VAL A 159 23.90 -13.21 -8.24
C VAL A 159 24.05 -13.03 -9.75
N ASN A 160 23.41 -13.90 -10.53
CA ASN A 160 23.32 -13.79 -11.97
C ASN A 160 21.90 -13.39 -12.35
N HIS A 161 21.78 -12.37 -13.18
CA HIS A 161 20.49 -11.87 -13.64
C HIS A 161 20.65 -11.28 -15.04
N ASP A 162 19.78 -11.67 -15.98
CA ASP A 162 19.79 -11.20 -17.38
C ASP A 162 21.17 -11.26 -18.04
N ASN A 163 21.87 -12.39 -17.88
CA ASN A 163 23.22 -12.66 -18.42
C ASN A 163 24.32 -11.74 -17.85
N GLU A 164 24.04 -11.02 -16.79
CA GLU A 164 25.00 -10.22 -16.06
C GLU A 164 25.24 -10.79 -14.66
N THR A 165 26.40 -10.49 -14.11
CA THR A 165 26.77 -10.86 -12.74
C THR A 165 26.76 -9.62 -11.87
N TYR A 166 26.17 -9.75 -10.68
CA TYR A 166 26.06 -8.66 -9.70
C TYR A 166 26.60 -9.12 -8.36
N TYR A 167 27.13 -8.19 -7.59
CA TYR A 167 27.39 -8.40 -6.18
C TYR A 167 26.51 -7.48 -5.35
N ILE A 168 25.57 -8.09 -4.62
CA ILE A 168 24.67 -7.39 -3.72
C ILE A 168 25.25 -7.49 -2.31
N SER A 169 25.81 -6.40 -1.84
CA SER A 169 26.58 -6.35 -0.59
C SER A 169 25.72 -6.69 0.62
N PRO A 170 26.02 -7.79 1.37
CA PRO A 170 25.24 -8.08 2.58
C PRO A 170 25.61 -7.10 3.72
N PRO A 171 24.68 -6.71 4.59
CA PRO A 171 23.23 -6.84 4.45
C PRO A 171 22.59 -5.60 3.80
N TRP A 172 23.39 -4.67 3.28
CA TRP A 172 22.98 -3.30 2.97
C TRP A 172 22.49 -3.09 1.55
N GLY A 173 22.81 -4.01 0.61
CA GLY A 173 22.51 -3.86 -0.80
C GLY A 173 23.66 -3.23 -1.59
N ALA A 174 23.43 -3.04 -2.90
CA ALA A 174 24.43 -2.51 -3.83
C ALA A 174 24.30 -0.99 -3.98
N GLU A 175 25.41 -0.34 -4.36
CA GLU A 175 25.47 1.07 -4.68
C GLU A 175 25.03 1.33 -6.11
N ASP A 176 24.50 2.53 -6.38
CA ASP A 176 24.19 2.96 -7.75
C ASP A 176 25.33 3.84 -8.31
N ARG A 177 26.55 3.33 -8.26
CA ARG A 177 27.74 4.01 -8.78
C ARG A 177 28.82 2.98 -9.11
N THR A 178 29.84 3.41 -9.82
CA THR A 178 31.03 2.61 -10.08
C THR A 178 32.02 2.78 -8.93
N TYR A 179 32.50 1.65 -8.38
CA TYR A 179 33.44 1.62 -7.27
C TYR A 179 34.22 0.31 -7.18
N LEU A 180 35.34 0.37 -6.48
CA LEU A 180 36.12 -0.83 -6.15
C LEU A 180 35.65 -1.41 -4.83
N GLN A 181 35.48 -2.74 -4.80
CA GLN A 181 35.12 -3.45 -3.56
C GLN A 181 35.99 -4.67 -3.36
N ASN A 182 36.53 -4.82 -2.16
CA ASN A 182 37.21 -6.06 -1.76
C ASN A 182 36.15 -7.07 -1.31
N ILE A 183 36.20 -8.25 -1.91
CA ILE A 183 35.29 -9.35 -1.61
C ILE A 183 36.15 -10.59 -1.41
N ASN A 184 36.20 -11.09 -0.18
CA ASN A 184 37.00 -12.26 0.18
C ASN A 184 38.48 -12.17 -0.26
N GLY A 185 39.09 -11.01 -0.08
CA GLY A 185 40.50 -10.78 -0.38
C GLY A 185 40.80 -10.41 -1.82
N LYS A 186 39.82 -10.36 -2.70
CA LYS A 186 39.97 -9.92 -4.09
C LYS A 186 39.24 -8.60 -4.31
N THR A 187 39.85 -7.72 -5.08
CA THR A 187 39.23 -6.43 -5.43
C THR A 187 38.55 -6.50 -6.78
N TYR A 188 37.30 -6.11 -6.82
CA TYR A 188 36.48 -6.10 -8.03
C TYR A 188 36.04 -4.68 -8.35
N LEU A 189 35.92 -4.37 -9.63
CA LEU A 189 35.26 -3.15 -10.09
C LEU A 189 33.79 -3.45 -10.32
N LEU A 190 32.94 -2.79 -9.54
CA LEU A 190 31.49 -2.90 -9.65
C LEU A 190 30.94 -1.61 -10.22
N GLY A 191 29.99 -1.73 -11.13
CA GLY A 191 29.22 -0.61 -11.67
C GLY A 191 27.90 -0.38 -10.92
N PRO A 192 27.04 0.47 -11.48
CA PRO A 192 25.73 0.74 -10.89
C PRO A 192 24.94 -0.53 -10.57
N LYS A 193 24.26 -0.54 -9.45
CA LYS A 193 23.46 -1.66 -8.92
C LYS A 193 24.27 -2.90 -8.56
N GLY A 194 25.59 -2.75 -8.42
CA GLY A 194 26.48 -3.85 -8.08
C GLY A 194 26.90 -4.73 -9.25
N ARG A 195 26.65 -4.31 -10.49
CA ARG A 195 27.00 -5.08 -11.68
C ARG A 195 28.52 -5.24 -11.79
N LEU A 196 28.98 -6.48 -11.92
CA LEU A 196 30.39 -6.76 -12.15
C LEU A 196 30.80 -6.21 -13.53
N LEU A 197 31.74 -5.27 -13.52
CA LEU A 197 32.35 -4.78 -14.75
C LEU A 197 33.48 -5.71 -15.12
N ARG A 198 33.35 -6.40 -16.25
CA ARG A 198 34.43 -7.24 -16.75
C ARG A 198 35.59 -6.33 -17.12
N ASN A 199 36.70 -6.59 -16.49
CA ASN A 199 37.93 -5.93 -16.88
C ASN A 199 38.27 -6.33 -18.30
N THR A 200 38.10 -5.40 -19.23
CA THR A 200 38.59 -5.52 -20.59
C THR A 200 40.01 -4.96 -20.69
N ALA A 201 40.64 -4.62 -19.57
CA ALA A 201 42.05 -4.29 -19.56
C ALA A 201 42.80 -5.54 -19.97
N THR A 202 43.18 -5.57 -21.20
CA THR A 202 44.22 -6.46 -21.68
C THR A 202 45.51 -6.13 -20.98
N ASP A 203 46.22 -7.13 -20.59
CA ASP A 203 47.55 -7.09 -20.03
C ASP A 203 48.47 -6.11 -20.74
#